data_8fc51a6592b4380f6a27318f73c48f31
#
_entry.id   8fc51a6592b4380f6a27318f73c48f31
#
_cell.length_a   1.000
_cell.length_b   1.000
_cell.length_c   1.000
_cell.angle_alpha   90.00
_cell.angle_beta   90.00
_cell.angle_gamma   90.00
#
_symmetry.space_group_name_H-M   'P 1'
#
loop_
_entity.id
_entity.type
_entity.pdbx_description
1 polymer ?
#
loop_
_entity_poly.entity_id
_entity_poly.type
_entity_poly.pdbx_seq_one_letter_code
_entity_poly.pdbx_strand_id
1 'polypeptide(L)'
;VKIGAGENEFSLGGETVLFRHEKTYVSKTRYAVSLCSCMDDAAIDAKLAEIPKVDYERIGERMFAELVYVNYAADTDKDRYVEIVKKAAALNRTLILGCKDVELAKAALEVCKEAKPVLNGADASNYAEMSAVATEAGVVLGVTGKDLNELYDTVAALEKAGNKNLILDVGTASIKEAYGNAVQIRRAAVKDQDRTFGYPTLVNVAALAHGDRVMQQALLSMFTMKYGSIVVVETLDYAEALPLFGLRQNVFTDPQKPMKVEPGIYALNGADENSLCLTTVDFALTYFVVSGELERSGVPCNLIISDAGGLSVLTAWAAGKLSSTSVAKYIQENVEDKVKCRKLVIPGKVAVLKGDLEAKLPGWEIIVAPLEAVQLVKFLKDLTA
;
A
#
# COMPACT_ATOMS: atom_id res chain seq x y z
N VAL A 1 -17.42 -4.05 2.68
CA VAL A 1 -17.42 -5.42 2.13
C VAL A 1 -16.14 -6.11 2.51
N LYS A 2 -16.21 -7.45 2.65
CA LYS A 2 -15.05 -8.33 2.89
C LYS A 2 -14.75 -9.12 1.64
N ILE A 3 -13.48 -9.17 1.26
CA ILE A 3 -12.97 -9.80 0.04
C ILE A 3 -11.80 -10.70 0.42
N GLY A 4 -11.65 -11.83 -0.26
CA GLY A 4 -10.63 -12.81 0.05
C GLY A 4 -10.99 -13.73 1.20
N ALA A 5 -10.11 -14.66 1.51
CA ALA A 5 -10.23 -15.62 2.59
C ALA A 5 -8.89 -15.88 3.28
N GLY A 6 -8.91 -16.26 4.56
CA GLY A 6 -7.71 -16.55 5.34
C GLY A 6 -6.75 -15.35 5.42
N GLU A 7 -5.48 -15.58 5.12
CA GLU A 7 -4.44 -14.52 5.15
C GLU A 7 -4.64 -13.44 4.06
N ASN A 8 -5.42 -13.74 3.03
CA ASN A 8 -5.73 -12.79 1.95
C ASN A 8 -7.05 -12.04 2.19
N GLU A 9 -7.73 -12.23 3.34
CA GLU A 9 -8.95 -11.48 3.66
C GLU A 9 -8.62 -10.02 3.97
N PHE A 10 -9.38 -9.10 3.37
CA PHE A 10 -9.34 -7.68 3.70
C PHE A 10 -10.73 -7.04 3.57
N SER A 11 -10.89 -5.89 4.23
CA SER A 11 -12.13 -5.12 4.18
C SER A 11 -11.96 -3.85 3.36
N LEU A 12 -13.01 -3.47 2.63
CA LEU A 12 -13.12 -2.21 1.91
C LEU A 12 -14.42 -1.49 2.29
N GLY A 13 -14.42 -0.16 2.15
CA GLY A 13 -15.53 0.71 2.52
C GLY A 13 -15.38 1.30 3.91
N GLY A 14 -16.42 1.99 4.39
CA GLY A 14 -16.41 2.66 5.69
C GLY A 14 -15.72 4.02 5.69
N GLU A 15 -15.43 4.59 4.52
CA GLU A 15 -14.91 5.93 4.40
C GLU A 15 -15.94 6.98 4.84
N THR A 16 -15.52 7.92 5.65
CA THR A 16 -16.38 8.99 6.19
C THR A 16 -15.86 10.40 5.88
N VAL A 17 -14.82 10.51 5.05
CA VAL A 17 -14.18 11.77 4.69
C VAL A 17 -14.03 11.94 3.18
N LEU A 18 -14.07 13.20 2.72
CA LEU A 18 -13.84 13.57 1.33
C LEU A 18 -12.36 13.84 1.05
N PHE A 19 -11.63 14.34 2.04
CA PHE A 19 -10.25 14.77 1.90
C PHE A 19 -9.38 14.19 3.02
N ARG A 20 -8.17 13.77 2.70
CA ARG A 20 -7.23 13.18 3.64
C ARG A 20 -6.96 14.05 4.88
N HIS A 21 -6.89 15.37 4.71
CA HIS A 21 -6.59 16.27 5.82
C HIS A 21 -7.69 16.38 6.88
N GLU A 22 -8.90 15.92 6.59
CA GLU A 22 -9.99 15.86 7.59
C GLU A 22 -9.72 14.77 8.63
N LYS A 23 -9.26 13.63 8.18
CA LYS A 23 -8.69 12.50 8.93
C LYS A 23 -8.14 11.44 7.97
N THR A 24 -7.52 10.40 8.50
CA THR A 24 -7.01 9.27 7.72
C THR A 24 -8.12 8.55 6.97
N TYR A 25 -7.88 8.21 5.70
CA TYR A 25 -8.68 7.24 4.99
C TYR A 25 -8.51 5.85 5.63
N VAL A 26 -9.61 5.12 5.80
CA VAL A 26 -9.61 3.87 6.59
C VAL A 26 -9.40 2.61 5.76
N SER A 27 -9.80 2.62 4.47
CA SER A 27 -9.67 1.47 3.58
C SER A 27 -8.59 1.73 2.55
N LYS A 28 -7.42 1.09 2.72
CA LYS A 28 -6.28 1.22 1.79
C LYS A 28 -6.67 0.74 0.40
N THR A 29 -6.29 1.49 -0.62
CA THR A 29 -6.41 1.08 -2.02
C THR A 29 -5.70 -0.26 -2.24
N ARG A 30 -6.37 -1.20 -2.91
CA ARG A 30 -5.83 -2.51 -3.29
C ARG A 30 -5.52 -2.54 -4.78
N TYR A 31 -4.46 -3.22 -5.16
CA TYR A 31 -4.04 -3.31 -6.55
C TYR A 31 -4.28 -4.70 -7.12
N ALA A 32 -4.86 -4.74 -8.33
CA ALA A 32 -5.13 -5.95 -9.07
C ALA A 32 -4.35 -5.95 -10.38
N VAL A 33 -3.47 -6.91 -10.60
CA VAL A 33 -2.79 -7.06 -11.90
C VAL A 33 -3.72 -7.78 -12.87
N SER A 34 -3.90 -7.22 -14.08
CA SER A 34 -4.86 -7.74 -15.05
C SER A 34 -4.28 -8.85 -15.93
N LEU A 35 -5.09 -9.86 -16.16
CA LEU A 35 -4.96 -10.87 -17.21
C LEU A 35 -6.19 -10.77 -18.12
N CYS A 36 -6.04 -11.08 -19.39
CA CYS A 36 -7.16 -11.13 -20.34
C CYS A 36 -7.16 -12.46 -21.08
N SER A 37 -8.33 -13.06 -21.30
CA SER A 37 -8.45 -14.26 -22.12
C SER A 37 -7.99 -14.06 -23.57
N CYS A 38 -7.88 -12.81 -24.02
CA CYS A 38 -7.35 -12.41 -25.31
C CYS A 38 -5.80 -12.49 -25.45
N MET A 39 -5.07 -12.64 -24.33
CA MET A 39 -3.59 -12.77 -24.35
C MET A 39 -3.19 -14.16 -24.80
N ASP A 40 -2.00 -14.30 -25.39
CA ASP A 40 -1.40 -15.63 -25.64
C ASP A 40 -0.91 -16.27 -24.32
N ASP A 41 -0.67 -17.59 -24.36
CA ASP A 41 -0.31 -18.36 -23.17
C ASP A 41 1.04 -17.94 -22.60
N ALA A 42 2.01 -17.63 -23.47
CA ALA A 42 3.34 -17.20 -23.03
C ALA A 42 3.27 -15.86 -22.29
N ALA A 43 2.45 -14.93 -22.75
CA ALA A 43 2.23 -13.63 -22.09
C ALA A 43 1.51 -13.80 -20.75
N ILE A 44 0.52 -14.70 -20.66
CA ILE A 44 -0.17 -15.02 -19.40
C ILE A 44 0.82 -15.62 -18.40
N ASP A 45 1.59 -16.64 -18.81
CA ASP A 45 2.54 -17.31 -17.92
C ASP A 45 3.65 -16.35 -17.46
N ALA A 46 4.13 -15.48 -18.35
CA ALA A 46 5.09 -14.43 -18.01
C ALA A 46 4.52 -13.45 -16.95
N LYS A 47 3.30 -12.95 -17.13
CA LYS A 47 2.65 -12.06 -16.15
C LYS A 47 2.45 -12.76 -14.80
N LEU A 48 1.98 -13.99 -14.80
CA LEU A 48 1.80 -14.78 -13.58
C LEU A 48 3.13 -14.98 -12.82
N ALA A 49 4.24 -15.15 -13.55
CA ALA A 49 5.58 -15.29 -12.96
C ALA A 49 6.12 -13.95 -12.40
N GLU A 50 5.69 -12.80 -12.93
CA GLU A 50 6.13 -11.47 -12.46
C GLU A 50 5.41 -11.02 -11.20
N ILE A 51 4.12 -11.32 -11.03
CA ILE A 51 3.31 -10.86 -9.89
C ILE A 51 3.96 -11.14 -8.53
N PRO A 52 4.50 -12.34 -8.22
CA PRO A 52 5.11 -12.63 -6.94
C PRO A 52 6.46 -11.92 -6.70
N LYS A 53 7.12 -11.39 -7.75
CA LYS A 53 8.41 -10.72 -7.60
C LYS A 53 8.32 -9.38 -6.89
N VAL A 54 7.14 -8.76 -6.91
CA VAL A 54 6.85 -7.53 -6.16
C VAL A 54 6.19 -7.89 -4.85
N ASP A 55 7.02 -8.25 -3.87
CA ASP A 55 6.59 -8.63 -2.52
C ASP A 55 7.72 -8.28 -1.54
N TYR A 56 7.55 -7.22 -0.75
CA TYR A 56 8.58 -6.72 0.17
C TYR A 56 7.94 -6.03 1.38
N GLU A 57 8.71 -5.87 2.43
CA GLU A 57 8.29 -5.14 3.61
C GLU A 57 8.77 -3.69 3.57
N ARG A 58 7.90 -2.75 3.96
CA ARG A 58 8.22 -1.34 4.14
C ARG A 58 7.55 -0.81 5.40
N ILE A 59 8.36 -0.44 6.40
CA ILE A 59 7.90 0.10 7.70
C ILE A 59 6.79 -0.79 8.31
N GLY A 60 7.10 -2.08 8.50
CA GLY A 60 6.17 -3.04 9.13
C GLY A 60 4.93 -3.38 8.30
N GLU A 61 4.88 -2.99 7.02
CA GLU A 61 3.77 -3.30 6.13
C GLU A 61 4.27 -4.07 4.89
N ARG A 62 3.65 -5.22 4.62
CA ARG A 62 3.91 -5.99 3.40
C ARG A 62 3.34 -5.26 2.19
N MET A 63 4.18 -5.04 1.18
CA MET A 63 3.89 -4.35 -0.06
C MET A 63 3.85 -5.33 -1.22
N PHE A 64 2.67 -5.57 -1.77
CA PHE A 64 2.44 -6.50 -2.88
C PHE A 64 1.12 -6.17 -3.58
N ALA A 65 0.92 -6.71 -4.79
CA ALA A 65 -0.39 -6.68 -5.44
C ALA A 65 -1.28 -7.76 -4.81
N GLU A 66 -2.37 -7.34 -4.18
CA GLU A 66 -3.24 -8.21 -3.40
C GLU A 66 -4.17 -9.05 -4.28
N LEU A 67 -4.46 -8.58 -5.50
CA LEU A 67 -5.45 -9.20 -6.37
C LEU A 67 -4.91 -9.47 -7.78
N VAL A 68 -5.58 -10.40 -8.46
CA VAL A 68 -5.44 -10.62 -9.90
C VAL A 68 -6.81 -10.46 -10.55
N TYR A 69 -6.89 -9.57 -11.53
CA TYR A 69 -8.10 -9.34 -12.32
C TYR A 69 -8.06 -10.19 -13.58
N VAL A 70 -8.95 -11.16 -13.70
CA VAL A 70 -9.05 -12.02 -14.90
C VAL A 70 -10.24 -11.56 -15.74
N ASN A 71 -9.96 -10.93 -16.87
CA ASN A 71 -10.95 -10.39 -17.78
C ASN A 71 -11.31 -11.41 -18.87
N TYR A 72 -12.60 -11.63 -19.07
CA TYR A 72 -13.12 -12.37 -20.21
C TYR A 72 -13.36 -11.44 -21.39
N ALA A 73 -12.70 -11.69 -22.53
CA ALA A 73 -13.00 -11.04 -23.79
C ALA A 73 -14.04 -11.87 -24.55
N ALA A 74 -15.13 -11.25 -24.97
CA ALA A 74 -16.33 -11.93 -25.47
C ALA A 74 -16.12 -12.77 -26.76
N ASP A 75 -15.04 -12.52 -27.47
CA ASP A 75 -14.64 -13.23 -28.70
C ASP A 75 -13.67 -14.38 -28.46
N THR A 76 -13.37 -14.70 -27.18
CA THR A 76 -12.47 -15.78 -26.80
C THR A 76 -13.19 -17.03 -26.31
N ASP A 77 -12.45 -18.15 -26.28
CA ASP A 77 -12.97 -19.42 -25.78
C ASP A 77 -13.27 -19.34 -24.28
N LYS A 78 -14.45 -19.85 -23.87
CA LYS A 78 -14.89 -19.90 -22.47
C LYS A 78 -14.04 -20.85 -21.62
N ASP A 79 -13.67 -22.00 -22.16
CA ASP A 79 -12.84 -22.98 -21.44
C ASP A 79 -11.45 -22.40 -21.17
N ARG A 80 -10.90 -21.66 -22.14
CA ARG A 80 -9.66 -20.91 -21.97
C ARG A 80 -9.73 -19.92 -20.81
N TYR A 81 -10.84 -19.18 -20.67
CA TYR A 81 -10.97 -18.27 -19.53
C TYR A 81 -10.91 -19.01 -18.19
N VAL A 82 -11.59 -20.16 -18.08
CA VAL A 82 -11.58 -20.98 -16.86
C VAL A 82 -10.17 -21.52 -16.57
N GLU A 83 -9.41 -21.91 -17.59
CA GLU A 83 -8.01 -22.35 -17.40
C GLU A 83 -7.10 -21.20 -16.91
N ILE A 84 -7.30 -19.97 -17.39
CA ILE A 84 -6.58 -18.79 -16.88
C ILE A 84 -6.95 -18.53 -15.42
N VAL A 85 -8.24 -18.65 -15.04
CA VAL A 85 -8.67 -18.53 -13.65
C VAL A 85 -7.99 -19.58 -12.77
N LYS A 86 -7.86 -20.83 -13.21
CA LYS A 86 -7.14 -21.90 -12.49
C LYS A 86 -5.65 -21.54 -12.30
N LYS A 87 -4.98 -21.07 -13.34
CA LYS A 87 -3.59 -20.62 -13.26
C LYS A 87 -3.42 -19.47 -12.29
N ALA A 88 -4.30 -18.46 -12.34
CA ALA A 88 -4.27 -17.30 -11.46
C ALA A 88 -4.55 -17.68 -9.99
N ALA A 89 -5.48 -18.62 -9.73
CA ALA A 89 -5.78 -19.11 -8.39
C ALA A 89 -4.58 -19.77 -7.71
N ALA A 90 -3.68 -20.38 -8.49
CA ALA A 90 -2.45 -21.00 -7.97
C ALA A 90 -1.45 -20.00 -7.34
N LEU A 91 -1.58 -18.70 -7.64
CA LEU A 91 -0.74 -17.65 -7.03
C LEU A 91 -1.06 -17.34 -5.56
N ASN A 92 -2.13 -17.91 -5.01
CA ASN A 92 -2.63 -17.58 -3.68
C ASN A 92 -2.85 -16.06 -3.51
N ARG A 93 -3.47 -15.44 -4.52
CA ARG A 93 -3.97 -14.07 -4.49
C ARG A 93 -5.48 -14.08 -4.65
N THR A 94 -6.16 -13.07 -4.13
CA THR A 94 -7.61 -12.94 -4.33
C THR A 94 -7.91 -12.59 -5.79
N LEU A 95 -8.91 -13.21 -6.39
CA LEU A 95 -9.26 -12.98 -7.78
C LEU A 95 -10.40 -11.97 -7.92
N ILE A 96 -10.39 -11.26 -9.05
CA ILE A 96 -11.55 -10.54 -9.56
C ILE A 96 -11.89 -11.18 -10.91
N LEU A 97 -13.08 -11.73 -11.01
CA LEU A 97 -13.59 -12.38 -12.21
C LEU A 97 -14.35 -11.37 -13.04
N GLY A 98 -13.72 -10.83 -14.08
CA GLY A 98 -14.30 -9.87 -15.01
C GLY A 98 -15.09 -10.60 -16.12
N CYS A 99 -16.36 -10.89 -15.86
CA CYS A 99 -17.21 -11.66 -16.79
C CYS A 99 -18.67 -11.23 -16.67
N LYS A 100 -19.34 -11.01 -17.80
CA LYS A 100 -20.78 -10.69 -17.89
C LYS A 100 -21.67 -11.91 -18.18
N ASP A 101 -21.09 -13.01 -18.65
CA ASP A 101 -21.79 -14.24 -18.94
C ASP A 101 -22.03 -15.03 -17.66
N VAL A 102 -23.29 -15.27 -17.33
CA VAL A 102 -23.70 -15.88 -16.05
C VAL A 102 -23.21 -17.31 -15.92
N GLU A 103 -23.28 -18.11 -16.99
CA GLU A 103 -22.87 -19.53 -16.94
C GLU A 103 -21.34 -19.64 -16.85
N LEU A 104 -20.61 -18.76 -17.54
CA LEU A 104 -19.17 -18.70 -17.43
C LEU A 104 -18.72 -18.22 -16.04
N ALA A 105 -19.45 -17.26 -15.45
CA ALA A 105 -19.22 -16.81 -14.09
C ALA A 105 -19.36 -17.95 -13.06
N LYS A 106 -20.39 -18.79 -13.20
CA LYS A 106 -20.56 -20.00 -12.38
C LYS A 106 -19.38 -20.95 -12.53
N ALA A 107 -19.00 -21.26 -13.78
CA ALA A 107 -17.87 -22.16 -14.05
C ALA A 107 -16.54 -21.64 -13.46
N ALA A 108 -16.28 -20.34 -13.57
CA ALA A 108 -15.10 -19.72 -12.97
C ALA A 108 -15.14 -19.73 -11.45
N LEU A 109 -16.29 -19.47 -10.83
CA LEU A 109 -16.47 -19.51 -9.37
C LEU A 109 -16.25 -20.91 -8.80
N GLU A 110 -16.64 -21.97 -9.51
CA GLU A 110 -16.36 -23.35 -9.04
C GLU A 110 -14.87 -23.62 -8.83
N VAL A 111 -14.01 -22.88 -9.53
CA VAL A 111 -12.56 -23.00 -9.37
C VAL A 111 -12.04 -22.28 -8.12
N CYS A 112 -12.62 -21.15 -7.75
CA CYS A 112 -12.02 -20.24 -6.78
C CYS A 112 -12.97 -19.68 -5.70
N LYS A 113 -14.21 -20.14 -5.60
CA LYS A 113 -15.22 -19.62 -4.63
C LYS A 113 -14.76 -19.66 -3.18
N GLU A 114 -13.96 -20.65 -2.78
CA GLU A 114 -13.43 -20.75 -1.42
C GLU A 114 -12.45 -19.61 -1.07
N ALA A 115 -11.78 -19.06 -2.06
CA ALA A 115 -10.91 -17.88 -1.91
C ALA A 115 -11.70 -16.56 -1.84
N LYS A 116 -13.04 -16.59 -1.91
CA LYS A 116 -13.92 -15.41 -1.86
C LYS A 116 -13.50 -14.29 -2.83
N PRO A 117 -13.51 -14.59 -4.14
CA PRO A 117 -13.20 -13.59 -5.17
C PRO A 117 -14.26 -12.49 -5.25
N VAL A 118 -13.99 -11.47 -6.07
CA VAL A 118 -15.00 -10.53 -6.55
C VAL A 118 -15.54 -11.02 -7.88
N LEU A 119 -16.84 -11.13 -8.03
CA LEU A 119 -17.49 -11.36 -9.32
C LEU A 119 -17.85 -10.00 -9.95
N ASN A 120 -17.08 -9.54 -10.94
CA ASN A 120 -17.28 -8.23 -11.59
C ASN A 120 -17.87 -8.37 -12.99
N GLY A 121 -19.01 -7.73 -13.26
CA GLY A 121 -19.64 -7.76 -14.58
C GLY A 121 -21.17 -7.67 -14.53
N ALA A 122 -21.76 -7.39 -13.36
CA ALA A 122 -23.20 -7.12 -13.28
C ALA A 122 -23.52 -5.73 -13.84
N ASP A 123 -24.55 -5.66 -14.66
CA ASP A 123 -25.12 -4.41 -15.18
C ASP A 123 -26.66 -4.51 -15.26
N ALA A 124 -27.33 -3.50 -15.81
CA ALA A 124 -28.79 -3.46 -15.90
C ALA A 124 -29.40 -4.67 -16.64
N SER A 125 -28.64 -5.35 -17.49
CA SER A 125 -29.14 -6.48 -18.29
C SER A 125 -29.09 -7.84 -17.58
N ASN A 126 -28.17 -8.02 -16.60
CA ASN A 126 -27.89 -9.33 -15.99
C ASN A 126 -27.82 -9.31 -14.45
N TYR A 127 -28.01 -8.15 -13.79
CA TYR A 127 -27.76 -7.98 -12.36
C TYR A 127 -28.51 -8.99 -11.48
N ALA A 128 -29.72 -9.37 -11.84
CA ALA A 128 -30.53 -10.28 -11.03
C ALA A 128 -29.92 -11.69 -10.98
N GLU A 129 -29.51 -12.21 -12.15
CA GLU A 129 -28.91 -13.54 -12.27
C GLU A 129 -27.49 -13.54 -11.68
N MET A 130 -26.68 -12.52 -11.98
CA MET A 130 -25.34 -12.36 -11.38
C MET A 130 -25.39 -12.25 -9.85
N SER A 131 -26.39 -11.54 -9.32
CA SER A 131 -26.61 -11.43 -7.89
C SER A 131 -26.96 -12.77 -7.23
N ALA A 132 -27.78 -13.58 -7.90
CA ALA A 132 -28.09 -14.93 -7.39
C ALA A 132 -26.83 -15.79 -7.31
N VAL A 133 -26.01 -15.79 -8.36
CA VAL A 133 -24.71 -16.50 -8.42
C VAL A 133 -23.75 -16.01 -7.33
N ALA A 134 -23.59 -14.70 -7.18
CA ALA A 134 -22.70 -14.13 -6.17
C ALA A 134 -23.16 -14.43 -4.75
N THR A 135 -24.47 -14.40 -4.51
CA THR A 135 -25.08 -14.70 -3.19
C THR A 135 -24.91 -16.16 -2.83
N GLU A 136 -25.15 -17.09 -3.75
CA GLU A 136 -24.96 -18.53 -3.57
C GLU A 136 -23.49 -18.86 -3.24
N ALA A 137 -22.54 -18.25 -3.95
CA ALA A 137 -21.11 -18.41 -3.68
C ALA A 137 -20.63 -17.62 -2.44
N GLY A 138 -21.44 -16.69 -1.92
CA GLY A 138 -21.10 -15.83 -0.80
C GLY A 138 -19.94 -14.89 -1.11
N VAL A 139 -19.89 -14.33 -2.33
CA VAL A 139 -18.84 -13.43 -2.84
C VAL A 139 -19.37 -12.02 -3.11
N VAL A 140 -18.46 -11.07 -3.23
CA VAL A 140 -18.80 -9.66 -3.55
C VAL A 140 -19.15 -9.55 -5.03
N LEU A 141 -20.22 -8.79 -5.34
CA LEU A 141 -20.66 -8.51 -6.70
C LEU A 141 -20.20 -7.12 -7.14
N GLY A 142 -19.43 -7.05 -8.23
CA GLY A 142 -19.08 -5.81 -8.92
C GLY A 142 -20.17 -5.40 -9.89
N VAL A 143 -20.63 -4.15 -9.75
CA VAL A 143 -21.73 -3.59 -10.52
C VAL A 143 -21.26 -2.40 -11.33
N THR A 144 -21.62 -2.35 -12.60
CA THR A 144 -21.34 -1.22 -13.50
C THR A 144 -22.62 -0.70 -14.15
N GLY A 145 -22.56 0.42 -14.81
CA GLY A 145 -23.63 0.99 -15.63
C GLY A 145 -23.04 1.79 -16.79
N LYS A 146 -23.85 2.07 -17.81
CA LYS A 146 -23.46 2.95 -18.92
C LYS A 146 -23.21 4.38 -18.45
N ASP A 147 -23.90 4.77 -17.37
CA ASP A 147 -23.78 6.05 -16.67
C ASP A 147 -24.13 5.88 -15.19
N LEU A 148 -23.95 6.95 -14.39
CA LEU A 148 -24.24 6.93 -12.96
C LEU A 148 -25.71 6.68 -12.61
N ASN A 149 -26.65 7.06 -13.46
CA ASN A 149 -28.08 6.84 -13.20
C ASN A 149 -28.40 5.35 -13.32
N GLU A 150 -27.94 4.70 -14.39
CA GLU A 150 -28.12 3.27 -14.57
C GLU A 150 -27.41 2.47 -13.48
N LEU A 151 -26.19 2.87 -13.08
CA LEU A 151 -25.50 2.26 -11.94
C LEU A 151 -26.31 2.40 -10.66
N TYR A 152 -26.85 3.60 -10.38
CA TYR A 152 -27.67 3.88 -9.20
C TYR A 152 -28.92 3.00 -9.16
N ASP A 153 -29.68 2.97 -10.28
CA ASP A 153 -30.92 2.20 -10.37
C ASP A 153 -30.66 0.69 -10.19
N THR A 154 -29.56 0.19 -10.76
CA THR A 154 -29.14 -1.21 -10.65
C THR A 154 -28.79 -1.55 -9.21
N VAL A 155 -28.01 -0.70 -8.52
CA VAL A 155 -27.64 -0.88 -7.11
C VAL A 155 -28.88 -0.83 -6.22
N ALA A 156 -29.79 0.13 -6.44
CA ALA A 156 -31.04 0.24 -5.68
C ALA A 156 -31.92 -1.02 -5.85
N ALA A 157 -31.99 -1.59 -7.07
CA ALA A 157 -32.69 -2.84 -7.32
C ALA A 157 -32.07 -4.03 -6.59
N LEU A 158 -30.73 -4.12 -6.55
CA LEU A 158 -29.98 -5.15 -5.81
C LEU A 158 -30.19 -5.03 -4.29
N GLU A 159 -30.13 -3.82 -3.74
CA GLU A 159 -30.41 -3.57 -2.32
C GLU A 159 -31.84 -3.98 -1.95
N LYS A 160 -32.82 -3.65 -2.80
CA LYS A 160 -34.21 -4.06 -2.62
C LYS A 160 -34.37 -5.58 -2.66
N ALA A 161 -33.58 -6.27 -3.48
CA ALA A 161 -33.54 -7.74 -3.54
C ALA A 161 -32.75 -8.36 -2.37
N GLY A 162 -32.13 -7.54 -1.50
CA GLY A 162 -31.41 -7.99 -0.29
C GLY A 162 -29.91 -8.13 -0.46
N ASN A 163 -29.34 -7.94 -1.66
CA ASN A 163 -27.90 -8.00 -1.86
C ASN A 163 -27.26 -6.64 -1.55
N LYS A 164 -26.44 -6.61 -0.49
CA LYS A 164 -25.66 -5.45 -0.02
C LYS A 164 -24.17 -5.73 -0.01
N ASN A 165 -23.72 -6.80 -0.64
CA ASN A 165 -22.32 -7.16 -0.75
C ASN A 165 -21.76 -6.73 -2.12
N LEU A 166 -21.65 -5.42 -2.34
CA LEU A 166 -21.41 -4.81 -3.63
C LEU A 166 -20.11 -4.00 -3.69
N ILE A 167 -19.56 -3.86 -4.89
CA ILE A 167 -18.51 -2.92 -5.26
C ILE A 167 -18.91 -2.22 -6.56
N LEU A 168 -18.63 -0.91 -6.71
CA LEU A 168 -19.05 -0.10 -7.83
C LEU A 168 -17.91 0.04 -8.85
N ASP A 169 -18.07 -0.55 -10.02
CA ASP A 169 -17.16 -0.33 -11.14
C ASP A 169 -17.49 1.00 -11.80
N VAL A 170 -16.56 1.94 -11.75
CA VAL A 170 -16.77 3.32 -12.24
C VAL A 170 -16.80 3.45 -13.76
N GLY A 171 -16.57 2.34 -14.49
CA GLY A 171 -16.54 2.29 -15.94
C GLY A 171 -15.20 2.70 -16.56
N THR A 172 -15.09 2.51 -17.87
CA THR A 172 -13.87 2.71 -18.66
C THR A 172 -14.08 3.53 -19.93
N ALA A 173 -15.20 4.25 -20.05
CA ALA A 173 -15.52 5.01 -21.26
C ALA A 173 -14.51 6.14 -21.53
N SER A 174 -14.04 6.81 -20.50
CA SER A 174 -12.92 7.77 -20.55
C SER A 174 -12.35 8.04 -19.17
N ILE A 175 -11.11 8.55 -19.12
CA ILE A 175 -10.46 8.99 -17.85
C ILE A 175 -11.32 10.05 -17.15
N LYS A 176 -11.87 11.01 -17.92
CA LYS A 176 -12.70 12.09 -17.38
C LYS A 176 -13.96 11.54 -16.71
N GLU A 177 -14.64 10.58 -17.36
CA GLU A 177 -15.85 9.97 -16.81
C GLU A 177 -15.54 9.09 -15.60
N ALA A 178 -14.56 8.20 -15.69
CA ALA A 178 -14.18 7.33 -14.59
C ALA A 178 -13.81 8.13 -13.32
N TYR A 179 -13.03 9.21 -13.47
CA TYR A 179 -12.70 10.09 -12.35
C TYR A 179 -13.91 10.88 -11.85
N GLY A 180 -14.71 11.42 -12.77
CA GLY A 180 -15.96 12.14 -12.44
C GLY A 180 -16.94 11.25 -11.68
N ASN A 181 -17.12 10.01 -12.12
CA ASN A 181 -17.96 9.01 -11.45
C ASN A 181 -17.45 8.70 -10.03
N ALA A 182 -16.16 8.44 -9.87
CA ALA A 182 -15.56 8.17 -8.57
C ALA A 182 -15.75 9.34 -7.59
N VAL A 183 -15.58 10.58 -8.08
CA VAL A 183 -15.83 11.80 -7.27
C VAL A 183 -17.30 11.92 -6.87
N GLN A 184 -18.23 11.73 -7.82
CA GLN A 184 -19.66 11.88 -7.54
C GLN A 184 -20.17 10.79 -6.59
N ILE A 185 -19.78 9.54 -6.80
CA ILE A 185 -20.09 8.41 -5.90
C ILE A 185 -19.63 8.75 -4.47
N ARG A 186 -18.38 9.17 -4.28
CA ARG A 186 -17.87 9.51 -2.95
C ARG A 186 -18.61 10.71 -2.34
N ARG A 187 -18.93 11.74 -3.14
CA ARG A 187 -19.67 12.92 -2.64
C ARG A 187 -21.07 12.56 -2.22
N ALA A 188 -21.81 11.83 -3.05
CA ALA A 188 -23.15 11.36 -2.70
C ALA A 188 -23.13 10.50 -1.43
N ALA A 189 -22.22 9.55 -1.33
CA ALA A 189 -22.12 8.66 -0.17
C ALA A 189 -21.78 9.41 1.14
N VAL A 190 -20.82 10.35 1.11
CA VAL A 190 -20.28 10.98 2.33
C VAL A 190 -20.99 12.30 2.64
N LYS A 191 -21.21 13.18 1.64
CA LYS A 191 -21.79 14.50 1.86
C LYS A 191 -23.32 14.46 1.91
N ASP A 192 -23.92 13.72 0.97
CA ASP A 192 -25.37 13.64 0.84
C ASP A 192 -25.94 12.44 1.61
N GLN A 193 -25.08 11.60 2.19
CA GLN A 193 -25.39 10.39 2.97
C GLN A 193 -26.24 9.36 2.18
N ASP A 194 -26.05 9.34 0.86
CA ASP A 194 -26.73 8.42 -0.01
C ASP A 194 -26.10 7.02 0.07
N ARG A 195 -26.82 6.10 0.69
CA ARG A 195 -26.35 4.75 0.94
C ARG A 195 -26.17 3.94 -0.33
N THR A 196 -26.94 4.18 -1.38
CA THR A 196 -26.88 3.46 -2.66
C THR A 196 -25.52 3.63 -3.33
N PHE A 197 -24.85 4.77 -3.12
CA PHE A 197 -23.46 4.98 -3.50
C PHE A 197 -22.44 4.72 -2.37
N GLY A 198 -22.87 4.21 -1.22
CA GLY A 198 -22.04 3.94 -0.04
C GLY A 198 -21.15 2.69 -0.14
N TYR A 199 -20.88 2.17 -1.33
CA TYR A 199 -20.04 1.01 -1.58
C TYR A 199 -18.63 1.40 -2.06
N PRO A 200 -17.60 0.54 -1.85
CA PRO A 200 -16.28 0.77 -2.39
C PRO A 200 -16.29 0.75 -3.92
N THR A 201 -15.27 1.37 -4.54
CA THR A 201 -15.16 1.50 -5.99
C THR A 201 -14.08 0.60 -6.57
N LEU A 202 -14.30 0.10 -7.79
CA LEU A 202 -13.32 -0.54 -8.63
C LEU A 202 -13.02 0.38 -9.83
N VAL A 203 -11.74 0.58 -10.12
CA VAL A 203 -11.27 1.41 -11.24
C VAL A 203 -10.33 0.60 -12.10
N ASN A 204 -10.70 0.38 -13.37
CA ASN A 204 -9.85 -0.36 -14.31
C ASN A 204 -8.91 0.59 -15.07
N VAL A 205 -7.77 0.92 -14.40
CA VAL A 205 -6.74 1.78 -15.00
C VAL A 205 -6.04 1.09 -16.16
N ALA A 206 -5.92 -0.23 -16.17
CA ALA A 206 -5.35 -0.97 -17.30
C ALA A 206 -6.10 -0.67 -18.61
N ALA A 207 -7.44 -0.67 -18.54
CA ALA A 207 -8.27 -0.31 -19.70
C ALA A 207 -8.18 1.18 -20.05
N LEU A 208 -8.13 2.08 -19.06
CA LEU A 208 -8.09 3.52 -19.28
C LEU A 208 -6.76 4.03 -19.84
N ALA A 209 -5.65 3.37 -19.53
CA ALA A 209 -4.32 3.77 -19.95
C ALA A 209 -3.95 3.29 -21.37
N HIS A 210 -4.72 2.35 -21.94
CA HIS A 210 -4.51 1.84 -23.30
C HIS A 210 -3.07 1.40 -23.60
N GLY A 211 -2.39 0.74 -22.65
CA GLY A 211 -1.01 0.29 -22.79
C GLY A 211 0.08 1.36 -22.55
N ASP A 212 -0.31 2.61 -22.29
CA ASP A 212 0.64 3.67 -21.93
C ASP A 212 1.04 3.54 -20.46
N ARG A 213 2.27 3.08 -20.20
CA ARG A 213 2.80 2.88 -18.84
C ARG A 213 2.91 4.17 -18.02
N VAL A 214 3.24 5.29 -18.67
CA VAL A 214 3.34 6.60 -17.97
C VAL A 214 1.96 7.08 -17.55
N MET A 215 0.99 6.99 -18.46
CA MET A 215 -0.40 7.28 -18.16
C MET A 215 -0.94 6.35 -17.06
N GLN A 216 -0.61 5.06 -17.12
CA GLN A 216 -0.98 4.10 -16.07
C GLN A 216 -0.47 4.57 -14.70
N GLN A 217 0.80 4.93 -14.56
CA GLN A 217 1.37 5.39 -13.28
C GLN A 217 0.71 6.67 -12.78
N ALA A 218 0.40 7.61 -13.67
CA ALA A 218 -0.31 8.84 -13.33
C ALA A 218 -1.72 8.53 -12.79
N LEU A 219 -2.47 7.69 -13.47
CA LEU A 219 -3.82 7.28 -13.07
C LEU A 219 -3.81 6.44 -11.77
N LEU A 220 -2.85 5.52 -11.60
CA LEU A 220 -2.67 4.78 -10.37
C LEU A 220 -2.45 5.71 -9.18
N SER A 221 -1.57 6.69 -9.33
CA SER A 221 -1.31 7.68 -8.28
C SER A 221 -2.55 8.50 -7.97
N MET A 222 -3.27 8.95 -9.01
CA MET A 222 -4.49 9.74 -8.86
C MET A 222 -5.59 8.98 -8.11
N PHE A 223 -5.90 7.73 -8.52
CA PHE A 223 -6.94 6.93 -7.89
C PHE A 223 -6.54 6.37 -6.52
N THR A 224 -5.25 6.21 -6.25
CA THR A 224 -4.73 5.90 -4.90
C THR A 224 -4.96 7.07 -3.95
N MET A 225 -4.69 8.29 -4.39
CA MET A 225 -4.96 9.49 -3.60
C MET A 225 -6.45 9.83 -3.48
N LYS A 226 -7.26 9.43 -4.46
CA LYS A 226 -8.66 9.85 -4.59
C LYS A 226 -9.56 8.70 -5.05
N TYR A 227 -10.27 8.13 -4.10
CA TYR A 227 -11.50 7.35 -4.27
C TYR A 227 -11.39 5.98 -4.97
N GLY A 228 -10.21 5.49 -5.31
CA GLY A 228 -10.03 4.13 -5.81
C GLY A 228 -9.91 3.13 -4.65
N SER A 229 -10.89 2.25 -4.45
CA SER A 229 -10.80 1.20 -3.43
C SER A 229 -10.05 -0.03 -3.96
N ILE A 230 -10.37 -0.47 -5.18
CA ILE A 230 -9.57 -1.40 -5.97
C ILE A 230 -9.17 -0.70 -7.26
N VAL A 231 -7.90 -0.81 -7.62
CA VAL A 231 -7.37 -0.25 -8.87
C VAL A 231 -6.71 -1.37 -9.67
N VAL A 232 -7.23 -1.61 -10.88
CA VAL A 232 -6.71 -2.63 -11.80
C VAL A 232 -5.61 -2.03 -12.65
N VAL A 233 -4.48 -2.71 -12.72
CA VAL A 233 -3.28 -2.31 -13.46
C VAL A 233 -2.93 -3.37 -14.50
N GLU A 234 -2.33 -2.95 -15.61
CA GLU A 234 -1.89 -3.90 -16.63
C GLU A 234 -0.63 -4.66 -16.17
N THR A 235 0.36 -3.94 -15.69
CA THR A 235 1.62 -4.47 -15.14
C THR A 235 2.02 -3.65 -13.93
N LEU A 236 2.80 -4.27 -13.04
CA LEU A 236 3.37 -3.62 -11.87
C LEU A 236 4.73 -4.26 -11.59
N ASP A 237 5.80 -3.64 -12.07
CA ASP A 237 7.16 -4.04 -11.72
C ASP A 237 7.64 -3.35 -10.43
N TYR A 238 8.82 -3.71 -9.94
CA TYR A 238 9.36 -3.15 -8.69
C TYR A 238 9.59 -1.64 -8.75
N ALA A 239 10.05 -1.11 -9.89
CA ALA A 239 10.31 0.32 -10.06
C ALA A 239 9.01 1.14 -10.03
N GLU A 240 7.92 0.59 -10.58
CA GLU A 240 6.58 1.17 -10.55
C GLU A 240 5.93 1.03 -9.17
N ALA A 241 6.11 -0.11 -8.53
CA ALA A 241 5.49 -0.45 -7.25
C ALA A 241 6.06 0.38 -6.09
N LEU A 242 7.37 0.61 -6.06
CA LEU A 242 8.04 1.28 -4.96
C LEU A 242 7.44 2.68 -4.63
N PRO A 243 7.36 3.62 -5.58
CA PRO A 243 6.74 4.92 -5.32
C PRO A 243 5.24 4.83 -5.07
N LEU A 244 4.53 3.92 -5.75
CA LEU A 244 3.09 3.74 -5.61
C LEU A 244 2.70 3.24 -4.22
N PHE A 245 3.38 2.20 -3.72
CA PHE A 245 3.13 1.70 -2.37
C PHE A 245 3.57 2.70 -1.29
N GLY A 246 4.65 3.44 -1.53
CA GLY A 246 5.05 4.55 -0.67
C GLY A 246 3.99 5.65 -0.58
N LEU A 247 3.39 6.02 -1.72
CA LEU A 247 2.28 6.95 -1.79
C LEU A 247 1.05 6.42 -1.03
N ARG A 248 0.66 5.16 -1.27
CA ARG A 248 -0.45 4.49 -0.56
C ARG A 248 -0.25 4.52 0.94
N GLN A 249 0.91 4.09 1.41
CA GLN A 249 1.22 4.07 2.83
C GLN A 249 1.12 5.47 3.45
N ASN A 250 1.63 6.49 2.76
CA ASN A 250 1.52 7.88 3.22
C ASN A 250 0.07 8.37 3.29
N VAL A 251 -0.72 8.15 2.23
CA VAL A 251 -2.12 8.62 2.16
C VAL A 251 -2.99 7.99 3.25
N PHE A 252 -2.76 6.72 3.57
CA PHE A 252 -3.56 5.98 4.56
C PHE A 252 -2.94 5.96 5.97
N THR A 253 -1.87 6.70 6.20
CA THR A 253 -1.33 6.93 7.54
C THR A 253 -2.01 8.14 8.18
N ASP A 254 -2.43 8.00 9.43
CA ASP A 254 -3.00 9.10 10.21
C ASP A 254 -2.00 10.25 10.31
N PRO A 255 -2.32 11.46 9.83
CA PRO A 255 -1.41 12.60 9.91
C PRO A 255 -1.10 13.02 11.35
N GLN A 256 -1.93 12.64 12.32
CA GLN A 256 -1.69 12.88 13.75
C GLN A 256 -0.85 11.77 14.40
N LYS A 257 -0.66 10.64 13.71
CA LYS A 257 0.17 9.51 14.13
C LYS A 257 1.19 9.23 13.04
N PRO A 258 2.29 10.00 12.96
CA PRO A 258 3.28 9.85 11.91
C PRO A 258 3.87 8.44 11.92
N MET A 259 4.24 7.96 10.74
CA MET A 259 4.93 6.68 10.61
C MET A 259 6.23 6.71 11.38
N LYS A 260 6.47 5.67 12.15
CA LYS A 260 7.70 5.48 12.91
C LYS A 260 8.30 4.10 12.66
N VAL A 261 9.60 4.04 12.81
CA VAL A 261 10.38 2.81 12.78
C VAL A 261 10.47 2.29 14.21
N GLU A 262 10.51 0.98 14.39
CA GLU A 262 10.68 0.40 15.72
C GLU A 262 12.04 0.82 16.31
N PRO A 263 12.08 1.23 17.60
CA PRO A 263 13.32 1.52 18.28
C PRO A 263 14.23 0.28 18.32
N GLY A 264 15.52 0.49 18.06
CA GLY A 264 16.46 -0.65 18.00
C GLY A 264 17.83 -0.26 17.46
N ILE A 265 18.66 -1.29 17.23
CA ILE A 265 19.97 -1.17 16.59
C ILE A 265 19.88 -1.76 15.20
N TYR A 266 20.17 -0.94 14.19
CA TYR A 266 20.17 -1.30 12.78
C TYR A 266 21.60 -1.36 12.27
N ALA A 267 22.11 -2.57 12.08
CA ALA A 267 23.46 -2.80 11.55
C ALA A 267 23.49 -2.53 10.05
N LEU A 268 24.28 -1.58 9.59
CA LEU A 268 24.43 -1.18 8.20
C LEU A 268 25.83 -1.49 7.67
N ASN A 269 25.94 -1.80 6.38
CA ASN A 269 27.20 -2.10 5.69
C ASN A 269 28.03 -3.23 6.35
N GLY A 270 27.35 -4.23 6.90
CA GLY A 270 28.02 -5.35 7.58
C GLY A 270 28.60 -5.00 8.96
N ALA A 271 27.99 -4.02 9.64
CA ALA A 271 28.42 -3.62 10.99
C ALA A 271 28.34 -4.77 12.00
N ASP A 272 29.28 -4.76 12.93
CA ASP A 272 29.40 -5.64 14.08
C ASP A 272 29.35 -4.87 15.41
N GLU A 273 29.63 -5.53 16.51
CA GLU A 273 29.66 -4.93 17.86
C GLU A 273 30.77 -3.86 18.07
N ASN A 274 31.80 -3.85 17.21
CA ASN A 274 32.92 -2.90 17.28
C ASN A 274 32.72 -1.69 16.36
N SER A 275 31.71 -1.72 15.53
CA SER A 275 31.44 -0.69 14.55
C SER A 275 30.89 0.58 15.17
N LEU A 276 31.15 1.73 14.54
CA LEU A 276 30.74 3.06 15.00
C LEU A 276 29.23 3.11 15.27
N CYS A 277 28.84 3.74 16.38
CA CYS A 277 27.43 3.95 16.72
C CYS A 277 26.96 5.36 16.31
N LEU A 278 25.82 5.45 15.69
CA LEU A 278 25.12 6.70 15.42
C LEU A 278 23.73 6.63 16.03
N THR A 279 23.17 7.76 16.48
CA THR A 279 21.79 7.77 16.96
C THR A 279 20.92 8.76 16.20
N THR A 280 19.64 8.42 16.06
CA THR A 280 18.61 9.34 15.59
C THR A 280 17.26 8.91 16.18
N VAL A 281 16.16 9.53 15.71
CA VAL A 281 14.80 9.33 16.19
C VAL A 281 14.03 8.33 15.32
N ASP A 282 12.93 7.81 15.86
CA ASP A 282 12.05 6.81 15.23
C ASP A 282 11.16 7.35 14.11
N PHE A 283 11.21 8.65 13.78
CA PHE A 283 10.47 9.21 12.66
C PHE A 283 10.94 8.59 11.33
N ALA A 284 10.02 7.93 10.63
CA ALA A 284 10.35 7.13 9.45
C ALA A 284 11.11 7.91 8.35
N LEU A 285 10.71 9.15 8.07
CA LEU A 285 11.42 9.96 7.07
C LEU A 285 12.86 10.25 7.49
N THR A 286 13.11 10.56 8.77
CA THR A 286 14.48 10.75 9.31
C THR A 286 15.29 9.45 9.17
N TYR A 287 14.70 8.32 9.53
CA TYR A 287 15.35 7.02 9.39
C TYR A 287 15.78 6.75 7.95
N PHE A 288 14.88 6.88 6.97
CA PHE A 288 15.20 6.60 5.57
C PHE A 288 16.27 7.54 5.00
N VAL A 289 16.19 8.82 5.33
CA VAL A 289 17.20 9.78 4.86
C VAL A 289 18.56 9.47 5.48
N VAL A 290 18.61 9.20 6.77
CA VAL A 290 19.86 8.92 7.47
C VAL A 290 20.43 7.55 7.07
N SER A 291 19.62 6.48 7.12
CA SER A 291 20.09 5.13 6.75
C SER A 291 20.58 5.07 5.31
N GLY A 292 19.88 5.71 4.37
CA GLY A 292 20.32 5.77 2.97
C GLY A 292 21.66 6.47 2.77
N GLU A 293 21.95 7.54 3.51
CA GLU A 293 23.27 8.19 3.49
C GLU A 293 24.36 7.32 4.15
N LEU A 294 24.02 6.62 5.23
CA LEU A 294 24.92 5.69 5.88
C LEU A 294 25.27 4.50 4.97
N GLU A 295 24.28 3.89 4.33
CA GLU A 295 24.48 2.80 3.36
C GLU A 295 25.35 3.27 2.18
N ARG A 296 25.09 4.47 1.63
CA ARG A 296 25.87 5.07 0.55
C ARG A 296 27.33 5.35 0.95
N SER A 297 27.61 5.56 2.25
CA SER A 297 28.97 5.76 2.73
C SER A 297 29.85 4.52 2.57
N GLY A 298 29.24 3.33 2.63
CA GLY A 298 29.92 2.05 2.69
C GLY A 298 30.64 1.77 4.02
N VAL A 299 30.54 2.68 5.01
CA VAL A 299 31.20 2.52 6.33
C VAL A 299 30.33 1.63 7.23
N PRO A 300 30.85 0.53 7.80
CA PRO A 300 30.14 -0.27 8.78
C PRO A 300 29.75 0.57 10.01
N CYS A 301 28.47 0.64 10.32
CA CYS A 301 27.97 1.42 11.46
C CYS A 301 26.65 0.89 12.00
N ASN A 302 26.44 1.07 13.30
CA ASN A 302 25.22 0.71 14.03
C ASN A 302 24.35 1.97 14.19
N LEU A 303 23.23 2.03 13.45
CA LEU A 303 22.27 3.12 13.59
C LEU A 303 21.28 2.78 14.71
N ILE A 304 21.36 3.55 15.79
CA ILE A 304 20.55 3.40 16.99
C ILE A 304 19.33 4.31 16.88
N ILE A 305 18.15 3.71 16.89
CA ILE A 305 16.87 4.42 16.82
C ILE A 305 16.24 4.45 18.20
N SER A 306 16.04 5.65 18.74
CA SER A 306 15.38 5.86 20.04
C SER A 306 13.91 6.28 19.84
N ASP A 307 13.03 5.89 20.77
CA ASP A 307 11.61 6.29 20.74
C ASP A 307 11.49 7.81 21.01
N ALA A 308 11.05 8.52 20.00
CA ALA A 308 10.71 9.94 20.08
C ALA A 308 9.22 10.20 19.74
N GLY A 309 8.42 9.13 19.69
CA GLY A 309 7.00 9.17 19.35
C GLY A 309 6.72 9.54 17.88
N GLY A 310 7.64 9.16 16.98
CA GLY A 310 7.51 9.45 15.54
C GLY A 310 7.75 10.92 15.19
N LEU A 311 8.45 11.68 16.02
CA LEU A 311 8.76 13.10 15.77
C LEU A 311 10.14 13.25 15.10
N SER A 312 10.30 14.27 14.25
CA SER A 312 11.60 14.61 13.69
C SER A 312 12.57 15.10 14.80
N VAL A 313 13.88 15.06 14.53
CA VAL A 313 14.93 15.40 15.52
C VAL A 313 14.66 16.72 16.25
N LEU A 314 14.41 17.81 15.50
CA LEU A 314 14.15 19.12 16.13
C LEU A 314 12.82 19.18 16.87
N THR A 315 11.79 18.55 16.33
CA THR A 315 10.47 18.51 16.96
C THR A 315 10.50 17.67 18.24
N ALA A 316 11.19 16.53 18.22
CA ALA A 316 11.37 15.68 19.38
C ALA A 316 12.18 16.38 20.48
N TRP A 317 13.23 17.09 20.11
CA TRP A 317 14.02 17.90 21.03
C TRP A 317 13.18 19.03 21.64
N ALA A 318 12.46 19.80 20.83
CA ALA A 318 11.60 20.88 21.30
C ALA A 318 10.46 20.37 22.21
N ALA A 319 9.94 19.17 21.96
CA ALA A 319 8.93 18.51 22.77
C ALA A 319 9.49 17.81 24.03
N GLY A 320 10.80 17.86 24.26
CA GLY A 320 11.48 17.20 25.39
C GLY A 320 11.57 15.69 25.31
N LYS A 321 11.18 15.09 24.18
CA LYS A 321 11.26 13.63 23.95
C LYS A 321 12.67 13.17 23.56
N LEU A 322 13.41 14.01 22.82
CA LEU A 322 14.83 13.81 22.56
C LEU A 322 15.66 14.71 23.46
N SER A 323 16.27 14.16 24.47
CA SER A 323 17.09 14.87 25.44
C SER A 323 18.33 14.05 25.77
N SER A 324 19.34 14.66 26.40
CA SER A 324 20.51 13.92 26.92
C SER A 324 20.10 12.79 27.83
N THR A 325 19.09 12.99 28.66
CA THR A 325 18.59 11.97 29.60
C THR A 325 17.91 10.81 28.90
N SER A 326 17.03 11.09 27.91
CA SER A 326 16.34 10.02 27.17
C SER A 326 17.31 9.20 26.30
N VAL A 327 18.26 9.85 25.64
CA VAL A 327 19.28 9.18 24.83
C VAL A 327 20.21 8.34 25.73
N ALA A 328 20.74 8.90 26.81
CA ALA A 328 21.62 8.17 27.72
C ALA A 328 20.94 6.94 28.32
N LYS A 329 19.70 7.10 28.80
CA LYS A 329 18.89 6.00 29.30
C LYS A 329 18.71 4.90 28.27
N TYR A 330 18.35 5.27 27.04
CA TYR A 330 18.15 4.30 25.97
C TYR A 330 19.43 3.51 25.64
N ILE A 331 20.56 4.23 25.55
CA ILE A 331 21.88 3.61 25.33
C ILE A 331 22.21 2.62 26.42
N GLN A 332 22.09 3.00 27.70
CA GLN A 332 22.40 2.16 28.85
C GLN A 332 21.50 0.92 28.92
N GLU A 333 20.21 1.06 28.67
CA GLU A 333 19.24 -0.04 28.83
C GLU A 333 19.20 -0.99 27.64
N ASN A 334 19.51 -0.52 26.42
CA ASN A 334 19.20 -1.29 25.18
C ASN A 334 20.39 -1.51 24.25
N VAL A 335 21.51 -0.81 24.46
CA VAL A 335 22.63 -0.77 23.51
C VAL A 335 23.94 -1.19 24.15
N GLU A 336 24.23 -0.76 25.35
CA GLU A 336 25.55 -0.85 25.99
C GLU A 336 26.08 -2.27 26.08
N ASP A 337 25.22 -3.25 26.36
CA ASP A 337 25.57 -4.67 26.42
C ASP A 337 25.75 -5.33 25.05
N LYS A 338 25.26 -4.68 23.97
CA LYS A 338 25.25 -5.23 22.62
C LYS A 338 26.34 -4.70 21.70
N VAL A 339 26.98 -3.61 22.08
CA VAL A 339 28.08 -2.99 21.32
C VAL A 339 29.33 -2.80 22.17
N LYS A 340 30.49 -2.95 21.55
CA LYS A 340 31.79 -2.71 22.18
C LYS A 340 32.38 -1.34 21.89
N CYS A 341 32.01 -0.79 20.72
CA CYS A 341 32.37 0.56 20.36
C CYS A 341 31.77 1.57 21.35
N ARG A 342 32.57 2.50 21.84
CA ARG A 342 32.14 3.55 22.77
C ARG A 342 32.20 4.95 22.14
N LYS A 343 31.97 5.01 20.81
CA LYS A 343 31.83 6.26 20.08
C LYS A 343 30.38 6.39 19.60
N LEU A 344 29.71 7.48 20.00
CA LEU A 344 28.33 7.77 19.65
C LEU A 344 28.24 9.08 18.86
N VAL A 345 27.84 8.98 17.61
CA VAL A 345 27.56 10.13 16.76
C VAL A 345 26.12 10.58 16.96
N ILE A 346 25.93 11.84 17.35
CA ILE A 346 24.61 12.46 17.53
C ILE A 346 24.27 13.40 16.36
N PRO A 347 22.98 13.64 16.05
CA PRO A 347 22.61 14.56 14.97
C PRO A 347 23.12 15.98 15.23
N GLY A 348 23.71 16.60 14.21
CA GLY A 348 24.27 17.96 14.30
C GLY A 348 23.27 19.03 14.73
N LYS A 349 21.98 18.83 14.41
CA LYS A 349 20.87 19.73 14.78
C LYS A 349 20.62 19.78 16.30
N VAL A 350 21.14 18.81 17.07
CA VAL A 350 21.05 18.75 18.52
C VAL A 350 22.42 18.69 19.19
N ALA A 351 23.43 19.30 18.57
CA ALA A 351 24.79 19.40 19.10
C ALA A 351 24.87 19.90 20.55
N VAL A 352 23.91 20.70 20.97
CA VAL A 352 23.76 21.20 22.35
C VAL A 352 23.68 20.09 23.40
N LEU A 353 23.28 18.87 23.03
CA LEU A 353 23.18 17.73 23.95
C LEU A 353 24.54 17.10 24.27
N LYS A 354 25.63 17.42 23.53
CA LYS A 354 26.93 16.77 23.66
C LYS A 354 27.47 16.76 25.07
N GLY A 355 27.64 17.90 25.69
CA GLY A 355 28.27 17.99 27.01
C GLY A 355 27.50 17.25 28.12
N ASP A 356 26.15 17.33 28.07
CA ASP A 356 25.32 16.61 29.02
C ASP A 356 25.31 15.08 28.76
N LEU A 357 25.45 14.65 27.50
CA LEU A 357 25.61 13.24 27.17
C LEU A 357 26.94 12.67 27.63
N GLU A 358 28.04 13.39 27.47
CA GLU A 358 29.37 13.02 27.98
C GLU A 358 29.35 12.81 29.51
N ALA A 359 28.61 13.66 30.20
CA ALA A 359 28.47 13.52 31.67
C ALA A 359 27.61 12.29 32.08
N LYS A 360 26.59 11.93 31.24
CA LYS A 360 25.65 10.84 31.54
C LYS A 360 26.06 9.47 31.00
N LEU A 361 27.00 9.45 30.05
CA LEU A 361 27.54 8.24 29.41
C LEU A 361 29.07 8.17 29.64
N PRO A 362 29.51 7.93 30.90
CA PRO A 362 30.95 7.85 31.19
C PRO A 362 31.59 6.72 30.38
N GLY A 363 32.68 7.02 29.71
CA GLY A 363 33.39 6.08 28.83
C GLY A 363 32.95 6.10 27.39
N TRP A 364 31.94 6.88 27.02
CA TRP A 364 31.55 7.12 25.63
C TRP A 364 32.14 8.44 25.10
N GLU A 365 32.67 8.40 23.90
CA GLU A 365 33.06 9.58 23.12
C GLU A 365 31.83 10.07 22.32
N ILE A 366 31.38 11.30 22.59
CA ILE A 366 30.23 11.87 21.88
C ILE A 366 30.72 12.75 20.72
N ILE A 367 30.38 12.38 19.52
CA ILE A 367 30.77 13.03 18.26
C ILE A 367 29.54 13.71 17.66
N VAL A 368 29.68 14.93 17.19
CA VAL A 368 28.58 15.68 16.55
C VAL A 368 28.68 15.53 15.03
N ALA A 369 27.61 15.00 14.43
CA ALA A 369 27.50 14.92 12.98
C ALA A 369 27.31 16.30 12.33
N PRO A 370 27.49 16.41 10.99
CA PRO A 370 27.07 17.57 10.24
C PRO A 370 25.57 17.87 10.38
N LEU A 371 25.17 19.10 10.04
CA LEU A 371 23.77 19.52 10.13
C LEU A 371 22.83 18.81 9.14
N GLU A 372 23.33 18.51 7.94
CA GLU A 372 22.56 17.92 6.85
C GLU A 372 23.00 16.48 6.57
N ALA A 373 22.04 15.58 6.41
CA ALA A 373 22.28 14.15 6.22
C ALA A 373 23.16 13.84 5.01
N VAL A 374 23.04 14.59 3.93
CA VAL A 374 23.85 14.41 2.71
C VAL A 374 25.37 14.54 2.97
N GLN A 375 25.76 15.21 4.05
CA GLN A 375 27.17 15.39 4.45
C GLN A 375 27.71 14.18 5.20
N LEU A 376 26.87 13.23 5.65
CA LEU A 376 27.25 12.05 6.42
C LEU A 376 28.25 11.16 5.67
N VAL A 377 28.09 11.01 4.36
CA VAL A 377 28.97 10.17 3.54
C VAL A 377 30.44 10.59 3.67
N LYS A 378 30.71 11.89 3.50
CA LYS A 378 32.06 12.43 3.63
C LYS A 378 32.53 12.37 5.09
N PHE A 379 31.67 12.81 6.01
CA PHE A 379 31.97 12.85 7.45
C PHE A 379 32.41 11.48 7.98
N LEU A 380 31.67 10.42 7.64
CA LEU A 380 31.99 9.07 8.11
C LEU A 380 33.30 8.54 7.52
N LYS A 381 33.55 8.78 6.24
CA LYS A 381 34.81 8.39 5.59
C LYS A 381 36.01 9.10 6.25
N ASP A 382 35.88 10.39 6.54
CA ASP A 382 36.93 11.19 7.19
C ASP A 382 37.13 10.75 8.68
N LEU A 383 36.06 10.30 9.35
CA LEU A 383 36.09 9.85 10.74
C LEU A 383 36.73 8.46 10.93
N THR A 384 36.66 7.62 9.90
CA THR A 384 37.13 6.22 9.93
C THR A 384 38.42 5.98 9.13
N ALA A 385 38.93 7.02 8.45
CA ALA A 385 40.24 7.00 7.78
C ALA A 385 41.36 7.12 8.81
#